data_54e05b0270601a71d6dfaee74ce0cfa9
#
_entry.id   54e05b0270601a71d6dfaee74ce0cfa9
#
_cell.length_a   1.000
_cell.length_b   1.000
_cell.length_c   1.000
_cell.angle_alpha   90.00
_cell.angle_beta   90.00
_cell.angle_gamma   90.00
#
_symmetry.space_group_name_H-M   'P 1'
#
loop_
_entity.id
_entity.type
_entity.pdbx_description
1 polymer ?
#
loop_
_entity_poly.entity_id
_entity_poly.type
_entity_poly.pdbx_seq_one_letter_code
_entity_poly.pdbx_strand_id
1 'polypeptide(L)' 'MLELTPSDGFASLSSSARQQQADHWLELSRSIGYDNLQLVDATGKLVGRSAQVGEGMILWNLASS' A
#
# COMPACT_ATOMS: atom_id res chain seq x y z
N MET A 1 -10.16 5.48 7.76
CA MET A 1 -9.05 4.80 7.08
C MET A 1 -9.51 4.23 5.77
N LEU A 2 -8.77 4.46 4.72
CA LEU A 2 -9.06 3.89 3.41
C LEU A 2 -8.38 2.54 3.25
N GLU A 3 -9.09 1.57 2.70
CA GLU A 3 -8.56 0.23 2.46
C GLU A 3 -8.60 -0.04 0.97
N LEU A 4 -7.47 -0.45 0.40
CA LEU A 4 -7.36 -0.77 -1.01
C LEU A 4 -6.89 -2.21 -1.18
N THR A 5 -7.40 -2.86 -2.23
CA THR A 5 -6.94 -4.18 -2.63
C THR A 5 -6.24 -4.02 -3.99
N PRO A 6 -4.89 -4.06 -4.02
CA PRO A 6 -4.18 -3.94 -5.29
C PRO A 6 -4.53 -5.07 -6.26
N SER A 7 -4.40 -4.80 -7.54
CA SER A 7 -4.59 -5.82 -8.56
C SER A 7 -3.45 -6.84 -8.51
N ASP A 8 -3.65 -7.99 -9.17
CA ASP A 8 -2.65 -9.06 -9.18
C ASP A 8 -1.29 -8.60 -9.68
N GLY A 9 -1.25 -7.63 -10.59
CA GLY A 9 -0.01 -7.11 -11.12
C GLY A 9 0.86 -6.42 -10.09
N PHE A 10 0.28 -5.94 -8.99
CA PHE A 10 1.03 -5.26 -7.95
C PHE A 10 2.08 -6.17 -7.31
N ALA A 11 1.71 -7.41 -7.01
CA ALA A 11 2.63 -8.36 -6.37
C ALA A 11 3.79 -8.75 -7.27
N SER A 12 3.63 -8.63 -8.59
CA SER A 12 4.69 -8.98 -9.53
C SER A 12 5.65 -7.82 -9.80
N LEU A 13 5.38 -6.63 -9.29
CA LEU A 13 6.28 -5.49 -9.42
C LEU A 13 7.52 -5.69 -8.54
N SER A 14 8.61 -5.02 -8.90
CA SER A 14 9.78 -4.97 -8.03
C SER A 14 9.42 -4.26 -6.73
N SER A 15 10.22 -4.45 -5.68
CA SER A 15 9.95 -3.80 -4.40
C SER A 15 9.96 -2.26 -4.54
N SER A 16 10.86 -1.75 -5.37
CA SER A 16 10.93 -0.33 -5.64
C SER A 16 9.66 0.20 -6.31
N ALA A 17 9.17 -0.52 -7.32
CA ALA A 17 7.95 -0.13 -8.02
C ALA A 17 6.73 -0.24 -7.11
N ARG A 18 6.66 -1.27 -6.28
CA ARG A 18 5.57 -1.42 -5.30
C ARG A 18 5.55 -0.24 -4.34
N GLN A 19 6.73 0.16 -3.85
CA GLN A 19 6.83 1.27 -2.93
C GLN A 19 6.34 2.57 -3.58
N GLN A 20 6.76 2.84 -4.81
CA GLN A 20 6.33 4.03 -5.53
C GLN A 20 4.82 4.04 -5.75
N GLN A 21 4.27 2.92 -6.14
CA GLN A 21 2.84 2.81 -6.38
C GLN A 21 2.05 3.01 -5.09
N ALA A 22 2.50 2.40 -4.01
CA ALA A 22 1.82 2.53 -2.72
C ALA A 22 1.89 3.96 -2.21
N ASP A 23 3.04 4.62 -2.34
CA ASP A 23 3.19 6.01 -1.94
C ASP A 23 2.28 6.92 -2.75
N HIS A 24 2.10 6.63 -4.03
CA HIS A 24 1.21 7.38 -4.89
C HIS A 24 -0.25 7.24 -4.42
N TRP A 25 -0.66 6.02 -4.08
CA TRP A 25 -2.01 5.79 -3.56
C TRP A 25 -2.24 6.52 -2.24
N LEU A 26 -1.23 6.56 -1.38
CA LEU A 26 -1.33 7.29 -0.13
C LEU A 26 -1.55 8.78 -0.38
N GLU A 27 -0.81 9.33 -1.33
CA GLU A 27 -0.95 10.73 -1.70
C GLU A 27 -2.37 11.01 -2.23
N LEU A 28 -2.89 10.14 -3.07
CA LEU A 28 -4.25 10.26 -3.56
C LEU A 28 -5.28 10.17 -2.43
N SER A 29 -5.08 9.26 -1.48
CA SER A 29 -6.01 9.12 -0.37
C SER A 29 -6.04 10.37 0.50
N ARG A 30 -4.89 10.99 0.73
CA ARG A 30 -4.81 12.23 1.48
C ARG A 30 -5.54 13.37 0.76
N SER A 31 -5.47 13.40 -0.55
CA SER A 31 -6.10 14.46 -1.34
C SER A 31 -7.63 14.39 -1.25
N ILE A 32 -8.19 13.23 -0.93
CA ILE A 32 -9.64 13.08 -0.76
C ILE A 32 -10.07 13.02 0.71
N GLY A 33 -9.14 13.31 1.62
CA GLY A 33 -9.48 13.48 3.03
C GLY A 33 -9.12 12.32 3.94
N TYR A 34 -8.45 11.29 3.46
CA TYR A 34 -8.03 10.17 4.29
C TYR A 34 -6.56 10.31 4.69
N ASP A 35 -6.31 10.30 5.98
CA ASP A 35 -4.93 10.41 6.49
C ASP A 35 -4.21 9.07 6.50
N ASN A 36 -4.95 7.98 6.52
CA ASN A 36 -4.38 6.64 6.63
C ASN A 36 -4.88 5.74 5.51
N LEU A 37 -3.99 4.88 5.04
CA LEU A 37 -4.28 3.92 3.98
C LEU A 37 -3.79 2.54 4.39
N GLN A 38 -4.58 1.52 4.14
CA GLN A 38 -4.19 0.12 4.28
C GLN A 38 -4.30 -0.58 2.94
N LEU A 39 -3.37 -1.47 2.68
CA LEU A 39 -3.43 -2.34 1.51
C LEU A 39 -3.65 -3.76 1.99
N VAL A 40 -4.66 -4.42 1.43
CA VAL A 40 -4.96 -5.82 1.74
C VAL A 40 -4.98 -6.61 0.44
N ASP A 41 -4.61 -7.89 0.52
CA ASP A 41 -4.68 -8.75 -0.67
C ASP A 41 -6.10 -9.30 -0.86
N ALA A 42 -6.27 -10.12 -1.89
CA ALA A 42 -7.59 -10.67 -2.22
C ALA A 42 -8.15 -11.57 -1.11
N THR A 43 -7.31 -12.06 -0.21
CA THR A 43 -7.76 -12.86 0.92
C THR A 43 -8.07 -12.03 2.15
N GLY A 44 -7.88 -10.71 2.08
CA GLY A 44 -8.10 -9.81 3.20
C GLY A 44 -6.90 -9.65 4.12
N LYS A 45 -5.76 -10.20 3.76
CA LYS A 45 -4.55 -10.11 4.56
C LYS A 45 -3.88 -8.75 4.36
N LEU A 46 -3.48 -8.11 5.46
CA LEU A 46 -2.80 -6.82 5.39
C LEU A 46 -1.41 -6.98 4.78
N VAL A 47 -1.14 -6.22 3.74
CA VAL A 47 0.14 -6.27 3.03
C VAL A 47 0.87 -4.93 3.04
N GLY A 48 0.25 -3.88 3.54
CA GLY A 48 0.88 -2.58 3.67
C GLY A 48 -0.01 -1.60 4.42
N ARG A 49 0.59 -0.57 4.97
CA ARG A 49 -0.15 0.51 5.62
C ARG A 49 0.66 1.80 5.59
N SER A 50 -0.02 2.92 5.79
CA SER A 50 0.66 4.19 5.91
C SER A 50 1.47 4.25 7.21
N ALA A 51 2.63 4.89 7.16
CA ALA A 51 3.44 5.10 8.34
C ALA A 51 2.73 6.06 9.28
N GLN A 52 2.73 5.73 10.58
CA GLN A 52 2.15 6.60 11.59
C GLN A 52 3.14 7.68 12.02
N VAL A 53 4.41 7.39 11.86
CA VAL A 53 5.50 8.32 12.15
C VAL A 53 6.36 8.39 10.91
N GLY A 54 6.58 9.58 10.38
CA GLY A 54 7.30 9.77 9.13
C GLY A 54 6.34 9.80 7.96
N GLU A 55 6.85 9.51 6.78
CA GLU A 55 6.09 9.60 5.54
C GLU A 55 6.16 8.30 4.75
N GLY A 56 5.19 8.13 3.83
CA GLY A 56 5.17 7.02 2.91
C GLY A 56 4.44 5.80 3.45
N MET A 57 4.52 4.72 2.68
CA MET A 57 3.87 3.46 3.01
C MET A 57 4.88 2.45 3.52
N ILE A 58 4.46 1.66 4.49
CA ILE A 58 5.23 0.51 4.96
C ILE A 58 4.62 -0.71 4.29
N LEU A 59 5.42 -1.45 3.54
CA LEU A 59 4.96 -2.64 2.83
C LEU A 59 5.59 -3.88 3.43
N TRP A 60 4.77 -4.92 3.59
CA TRP A 60 5.28 -6.24 3.95
C TRP A 60 5.84 -6.91 2.72
N ASN A 61 6.78 -7.82 2.92
CA ASN A 61 7.39 -8.54 1.81
C ASN A 61 6.38 -9.53 1.23
N LEU A 62 5.82 -9.17 0.08
CA LEU A 62 4.85 -10.01 -0.61
C LEU A 62 5.51 -11.16 -1.34
N ALA A 63 6.81 -11.04 -1.59
CA ALA A 63 7.54 -12.03 -2.34
C ALA A 63 8.13 -13.09 -1.46
N SER A 64 7.80 -13.10 -0.22
CA SER A 64 8.26 -14.12 0.69
C SER A 64 7.87 -15.49 0.24
N SER A 65 7.19 -15.37 -0.67
CA SER A 65 7.05 -16.50 -1.51
C SER A 65 8.36 -16.79 -2.14
#